data_cdae6b9112f842a98de0f93f25b254b0
#
_entry.id   cdae6b9112f842a98de0f93f25b254b0
#
_cell.length_a   1.000
_cell.length_b   1.000
_cell.length_c   1.000
_cell.angle_alpha   90.00
_cell.angle_beta   90.00
_cell.angle_gamma   90.00
#
_symmetry.space_group_name_H-M   'P 1'
#
loop_
_entity.id
_entity.type
_entity.pdbx_description
1 polymer ?
#
loop_
_entity_poly.entity_id
_entity_poly.type
_entity_poly.pdbx_seq_one_letter_code
_entity_poly.pdbx_strand_id
1 'polypeptide(L)'
;MPPKVVFNKEKIIKTAFEIFKNEGIDCITARSLAAKMGCSTAPIYTCFQNIEEIKQQALEKAFATLQRYTEKKYTGDAFLNVGVGMLCFARDYKRIYKTIFLESSRYISFISELEILSLSQIKKNESLADLNGEDLNRIYYKMSVFTFGLSAFLCADMLEDTSNEFFIKTLDEAGSDIMTAAVLKKGTRQCDSDRKTNKKP
;
A
#
# COMPACT_ATOMS: atom_id res chain seq x y z
N MET A 1 36.13 -30.83 -0.83
CA MET A 1 35.26 -30.19 -1.86
C MET A 1 34.44 -29.08 -1.19
N PRO A 2 34.47 -27.84 -1.65
CA PRO A 2 33.58 -26.84 -1.11
C PRO A 2 32.12 -27.24 -1.40
N PRO A 3 31.16 -26.94 -0.52
CA PRO A 3 29.79 -27.35 -0.70
C PRO A 3 29.24 -26.73 -1.99
N LYS A 4 28.61 -27.56 -2.82
CA LYS A 4 27.94 -27.13 -4.05
C LYS A 4 26.88 -26.11 -3.67
N VAL A 5 27.06 -24.85 -4.04
CA VAL A 5 26.03 -23.83 -3.83
C VAL A 5 24.79 -24.23 -4.63
N VAL A 6 23.77 -24.71 -3.94
CA VAL A 6 22.48 -25.06 -4.58
C VAL A 6 21.75 -23.77 -4.87
N PHE A 7 21.66 -23.44 -6.16
CA PHE A 7 20.82 -22.34 -6.65
C PHE A 7 19.38 -22.86 -6.78
N ASN A 8 18.48 -22.39 -5.94
CA ASN A 8 17.06 -22.71 -6.00
C ASN A 8 16.25 -21.46 -6.35
N LYS A 9 14.98 -21.64 -6.75
CA LYS A 9 14.05 -20.56 -7.10
C LYS A 9 13.96 -19.51 -6.00
N GLU A 10 13.85 -19.93 -4.75
CA GLU A 10 13.70 -19.02 -3.61
C GLU A 10 14.89 -18.06 -3.45
N LYS A 11 16.12 -18.55 -3.59
CA LYS A 11 17.33 -17.72 -3.52
C LYS A 11 17.38 -16.72 -4.66
N ILE A 12 16.98 -17.11 -5.88
CA ILE A 12 16.92 -16.22 -7.04
C ILE A 12 15.88 -15.12 -6.81
N ILE A 13 14.67 -15.47 -6.34
CA ILE A 13 13.62 -14.50 -6.04
C ILE A 13 14.00 -13.56 -4.89
N LYS A 14 14.64 -14.08 -3.84
CA LYS A 14 15.17 -13.23 -2.76
C LYS A 14 16.17 -12.20 -3.30
N THR A 15 17.09 -12.64 -4.17
CA THR A 15 18.09 -11.76 -4.79
C THR A 15 17.42 -10.74 -5.72
N ALA A 16 16.42 -11.16 -6.52
CA ALA A 16 15.64 -10.27 -7.37
C ALA A 16 14.90 -9.21 -6.55
N PHE A 17 14.30 -9.60 -5.45
CA PHE A 17 13.63 -8.66 -4.54
C PHE A 17 14.59 -7.63 -3.93
N GLU A 18 15.81 -8.03 -3.56
CA GLU A 18 16.85 -7.10 -3.08
C GLU A 18 17.30 -6.13 -4.19
N ILE A 19 17.41 -6.59 -5.45
CA ILE A 19 17.67 -5.70 -6.59
C ILE A 19 16.50 -4.72 -6.76
N PHE A 20 15.26 -5.20 -6.73
CA PHE A 20 14.07 -4.37 -6.84
C PHE A 20 14.03 -3.29 -5.76
N LYS A 21 14.29 -3.69 -4.50
CA LYS A 21 14.31 -2.78 -3.35
C LYS A 21 15.32 -1.64 -3.50
N ASN A 22 16.52 -1.95 -3.99
CA ASN A 22 17.64 -1.00 -3.96
C ASN A 22 17.84 -0.26 -5.29
N GLU A 23 17.56 -0.90 -6.43
CA GLU A 23 17.93 -0.45 -7.76
C GLU A 23 16.71 -0.24 -8.69
N GLY A 24 15.59 -0.93 -8.43
CA GLY A 24 14.36 -0.89 -9.22
C GLY A 24 14.13 -2.17 -10.01
N ILE A 25 12.89 -2.34 -10.52
CA ILE A 25 12.45 -3.57 -11.18
C ILE A 25 13.18 -3.80 -12.51
N ASP A 26 13.53 -2.74 -13.24
CA ASP A 26 14.21 -2.83 -14.53
C ASP A 26 15.67 -3.25 -14.39
N CYS A 27 16.25 -3.09 -13.19
CA CYS A 27 17.59 -3.58 -12.88
C CYS A 27 17.64 -5.09 -12.63
N ILE A 28 16.49 -5.79 -12.57
CA ILE A 28 16.44 -7.26 -12.52
C ILE A 28 16.75 -7.81 -13.91
N THR A 29 17.98 -8.28 -14.08
CA THR A 29 18.49 -8.92 -15.29
C THR A 29 19.23 -10.20 -14.92
N ALA A 30 19.42 -11.12 -15.89
CA ALA A 30 20.21 -12.33 -15.65
C ALA A 30 21.65 -12.00 -15.20
N ARG A 31 22.22 -10.91 -15.71
CA ARG A 31 23.57 -10.46 -15.36
C ARG A 31 23.64 -9.91 -13.92
N SER A 32 22.69 -9.04 -13.54
CA SER A 32 22.67 -8.47 -12.19
C SER A 32 22.40 -9.54 -11.12
N LEU A 33 21.50 -10.48 -11.41
CA LEU A 33 21.24 -11.64 -10.54
C LEU A 33 22.51 -12.51 -10.39
N ALA A 34 23.12 -12.90 -11.51
CA ALA A 34 24.32 -13.73 -11.51
C ALA A 34 25.48 -13.05 -10.74
N ALA A 35 25.69 -11.74 -10.97
CA ALA A 35 26.71 -10.97 -10.26
C ALA A 35 26.47 -10.95 -8.74
N LYS A 36 25.22 -10.65 -8.30
CA LYS A 36 24.89 -10.65 -6.86
C LYS A 36 24.95 -12.02 -6.20
N MET A 37 24.70 -13.08 -6.97
CA MET A 37 24.72 -14.46 -6.48
C MET A 37 26.10 -15.11 -6.57
N GLY A 38 27.09 -14.47 -7.21
CA GLY A 38 28.43 -15.01 -7.41
C GLY A 38 28.45 -16.24 -8.33
N CYS A 39 27.63 -16.25 -9.39
CA CYS A 39 27.53 -17.39 -10.32
C CYS A 39 27.44 -16.94 -11.79
N SER A 40 27.41 -17.91 -12.72
CA SER A 40 27.03 -17.64 -14.11
C SER A 40 25.53 -17.49 -14.26
N THR A 41 25.05 -17.09 -15.44
CA THR A 41 23.61 -16.97 -15.74
C THR A 41 22.91 -18.34 -15.95
N ALA A 42 23.64 -19.41 -16.18
CA ALA A 42 23.08 -20.73 -16.45
C ALA A 42 22.15 -21.26 -15.34
N PRO A 43 22.48 -21.18 -14.03
CA PRO A 43 21.57 -21.61 -12.95
C PRO A 43 20.24 -20.86 -12.93
N ILE A 44 20.21 -19.60 -13.38
CA ILE A 44 18.99 -18.77 -13.42
C ILE A 44 18.01 -19.37 -14.44
N TYR A 45 18.49 -19.65 -15.66
CA TYR A 45 17.68 -20.23 -16.73
C TYR A 45 17.35 -21.73 -16.53
N THR A 46 18.03 -22.41 -15.61
CA THR A 46 17.63 -23.74 -15.16
C THR A 46 16.36 -23.68 -14.28
N CYS A 47 16.18 -22.58 -13.53
CA CYS A 47 15.07 -22.42 -12.61
C CYS A 47 13.88 -21.66 -13.21
N PHE A 48 14.13 -20.75 -14.15
CA PHE A 48 13.12 -19.84 -14.73
C PHE A 48 13.22 -19.81 -16.25
N GLN A 49 12.07 -19.68 -16.92
CA GLN A 49 12.02 -19.64 -18.38
C GLN A 49 12.57 -18.31 -18.93
N ASN A 50 12.30 -17.21 -18.24
CA ASN A 50 12.71 -15.88 -18.65
C ASN A 50 12.80 -14.92 -17.45
N ILE A 51 13.32 -13.72 -17.69
CA ILE A 51 13.48 -12.68 -16.67
C ILE A 51 12.14 -12.11 -16.22
N GLU A 52 11.15 -12.06 -17.07
CA GLU A 52 9.83 -11.51 -16.73
C GLU A 52 9.12 -12.36 -15.67
N GLU A 53 9.29 -13.70 -15.71
CA GLU A 53 8.82 -14.59 -14.66
C GLU A 53 9.45 -14.25 -13.30
N ILE A 54 10.74 -13.91 -13.27
CA ILE A 54 11.45 -13.52 -12.04
C ILE A 54 10.96 -12.15 -11.55
N LYS A 55 10.79 -11.17 -12.44
CA LYS A 55 10.24 -9.86 -12.10
C LYS A 55 8.83 -9.96 -11.53
N GLN A 56 7.98 -10.81 -12.12
CA GLN A 56 6.62 -11.06 -11.64
C GLN A 56 6.63 -11.62 -10.22
N GLN A 57 7.47 -12.64 -9.94
CA GLN A 57 7.58 -13.19 -8.59
C GLN A 57 8.21 -12.21 -7.59
N ALA A 58 9.10 -11.34 -8.02
CA ALA A 58 9.62 -10.26 -7.17
C ALA A 58 8.53 -9.22 -6.82
N LEU A 59 7.64 -8.92 -7.76
CA LEU A 59 6.44 -8.10 -7.53
C LEU A 59 5.46 -8.77 -6.56
N GLU A 60 5.12 -10.02 -6.75
CA GLU A 60 4.25 -10.78 -5.84
C GLU A 60 4.81 -10.76 -4.41
N LYS A 61 6.11 -10.90 -4.26
CA LYS A 61 6.78 -10.76 -2.97
C LYS A 61 6.68 -9.34 -2.40
N ALA A 62 6.73 -8.31 -3.25
CA ALA A 62 6.55 -6.92 -2.82
C ALA A 62 5.13 -6.68 -2.31
N PHE A 63 4.10 -7.21 -2.98
CA PHE A 63 2.71 -7.13 -2.53
C PHE A 63 2.46 -7.91 -1.24
N ALA A 64 2.97 -9.13 -1.11
CA ALA A 64 2.90 -9.88 0.13
C ALA A 64 3.61 -9.15 1.30
N THR A 65 4.64 -8.37 0.99
CA THR A 65 5.30 -7.52 1.99
C THR A 65 4.44 -6.32 2.36
N LEU A 66 3.87 -5.61 1.38
CA LEU A 66 2.92 -4.51 1.62
C LEU A 66 1.72 -4.98 2.46
N GLN A 67 1.12 -6.12 2.11
CA GLN A 67 0.00 -6.68 2.85
C GLN A 67 0.36 -6.87 4.34
N ARG A 68 1.53 -7.42 4.65
CA ARG A 68 1.99 -7.56 6.05
C ARG A 68 2.12 -6.22 6.77
N TYR A 69 2.50 -5.16 6.07
CA TYR A 69 2.56 -3.82 6.64
C TYR A 69 1.16 -3.27 6.93
N THR A 70 0.21 -3.43 6.01
CA THR A 70 -1.17 -2.93 6.17
C THR A 70 -2.02 -3.74 7.15
N GLU A 71 -1.69 -5.01 7.37
CA GLU A 71 -2.32 -5.88 8.37
C GLU A 71 -1.71 -5.75 9.78
N LYS A 72 -0.55 -5.09 9.89
CA LYS A 72 0.11 -4.91 11.18
C LYS A 72 -0.69 -3.96 12.08
N LYS A 73 -0.79 -4.31 13.36
CA LYS A 73 -1.46 -3.50 14.37
C LYS A 73 -0.50 -2.41 14.89
N TYR A 74 -0.72 -1.18 14.46
CA TYR A 74 0.00 0.02 14.94
C TYR A 74 -0.80 0.74 16.02
N THR A 75 -2.15 0.72 15.88
CA THR A 75 -3.11 1.38 16.77
C THR A 75 -4.29 0.44 17.06
N GLY A 76 -5.27 0.91 17.83
CA GLY A 76 -6.57 0.24 18.04
C GLY A 76 -7.51 0.33 16.82
N ASP A 77 -7.32 1.31 15.93
CA ASP A 77 -8.17 1.51 14.76
C ASP A 77 -7.62 0.74 13.55
N ALA A 78 -8.43 -0.19 13.03
CA ALA A 78 -8.02 -1.06 11.94
C ALA A 78 -7.89 -0.32 10.60
N PHE A 79 -8.72 0.70 10.35
CA PHE A 79 -8.64 1.52 9.14
C PHE A 79 -7.40 2.41 9.14
N LEU A 80 -7.11 3.06 10.28
CA LEU A 80 -5.89 3.84 10.49
C LEU A 80 -4.64 2.99 10.26
N ASN A 81 -4.64 1.74 10.74
CA ASN A 81 -3.52 0.81 10.58
C ASN A 81 -3.17 0.54 9.10
N VAL A 82 -4.15 0.50 8.19
CA VAL A 82 -3.89 0.35 6.75
C VAL A 82 -3.09 1.54 6.23
N GLY A 83 -3.50 2.77 6.56
CA GLY A 83 -2.80 3.99 6.13
C GLY A 83 -1.38 4.08 6.70
N VAL A 84 -1.22 3.82 8.00
CA VAL A 84 0.11 3.78 8.66
C VAL A 84 0.99 2.72 8.03
N GLY A 85 0.45 1.52 7.76
CA GLY A 85 1.17 0.44 7.08
C GLY A 85 1.65 0.84 5.69
N MET A 86 0.83 1.56 4.91
CA MET A 86 1.22 2.11 3.61
C MET A 86 2.43 3.06 3.73
N LEU A 87 2.41 3.99 4.69
CA LEU A 87 3.50 4.94 4.91
C LEU A 87 4.78 4.24 5.40
N CYS A 88 4.66 3.29 6.32
CA CYS A 88 5.79 2.49 6.78
C CYS A 88 6.41 1.68 5.64
N PHE A 89 5.59 1.08 4.77
CA PHE A 89 6.08 0.39 3.58
C PHE A 89 6.75 1.37 2.60
N ALA A 90 6.18 2.54 2.36
CA ALA A 90 6.77 3.56 1.51
C ALA A 90 8.13 4.03 2.03
N ARG A 91 8.30 4.16 3.35
CA ARG A 91 9.57 4.48 4.01
C ARG A 91 10.63 3.40 3.80
N ASP A 92 10.27 2.15 4.11
CA ASP A 92 11.21 1.04 4.19
C ASP A 92 11.54 0.43 2.81
N TYR A 93 10.63 0.65 1.82
CA TYR A 93 10.68 0.13 0.46
C TYR A 93 10.41 1.22 -0.59
N LYS A 94 11.00 2.40 -0.42
CA LYS A 94 10.76 3.60 -1.23
C LYS A 94 10.77 3.35 -2.74
N ARG A 95 11.76 2.62 -3.25
CA ARG A 95 11.88 2.30 -4.68
C ARG A 95 10.74 1.41 -5.17
N ILE A 96 10.39 0.38 -4.40
CA ILE A 96 9.26 -0.51 -4.71
C ILE A 96 7.95 0.29 -4.70
N TYR A 97 7.73 1.14 -3.67
CA TYR A 97 6.54 1.98 -3.57
C TYR A 97 6.39 2.90 -4.79
N LYS A 98 7.47 3.59 -5.19
CA LYS A 98 7.48 4.45 -6.40
C LYS A 98 7.05 3.67 -7.64
N THR A 99 7.66 2.50 -7.87
CA THR A 99 7.34 1.66 -9.04
C THR A 99 5.87 1.24 -9.07
N ILE A 100 5.32 0.81 -7.92
CA ILE A 100 3.95 0.28 -7.86
C ILE A 100 2.90 1.40 -7.95
N PHE A 101 3.10 2.51 -7.24
CA PHE A 101 2.06 3.49 -7.00
C PHE A 101 2.24 4.82 -7.72
N LEU A 102 3.47 5.20 -8.07
CA LEU A 102 3.76 6.53 -8.62
C LEU A 102 4.21 6.52 -10.08
N GLU A 103 4.82 5.43 -10.56
CA GLU A 103 5.45 5.39 -11.89
C GLU A 103 4.66 4.59 -12.92
N SER A 104 3.68 3.80 -12.52
CA SER A 104 3.00 2.89 -13.46
C SER A 104 1.55 2.56 -13.09
N SER A 105 0.67 2.64 -14.10
CA SER A 105 -0.70 2.11 -14.01
C SER A 105 -0.80 0.59 -14.17
N ARG A 106 0.31 -0.12 -14.39
CA ARG A 106 0.32 -1.58 -14.61
C ARG A 106 -0.20 -2.39 -13.43
N TYR A 107 -0.19 -1.81 -12.24
CA TYR A 107 -0.43 -2.54 -10.99
C TYR A 107 -1.79 -2.19 -10.36
N ILE A 108 -2.73 -1.67 -11.16
CA ILE A 108 -4.08 -1.25 -10.71
C ILE A 108 -4.84 -2.40 -10.03
N SER A 109 -4.68 -3.65 -10.48
CA SER A 109 -5.35 -4.80 -9.86
C SER A 109 -5.02 -4.96 -8.37
N PHE A 110 -3.77 -4.73 -8.00
CA PHE A 110 -3.33 -4.80 -6.60
C PHE A 110 -3.83 -3.62 -5.76
N ILE A 111 -3.97 -2.44 -6.38
CA ILE A 111 -4.57 -1.27 -5.73
C ILE A 111 -6.04 -1.57 -5.38
N SER A 112 -6.77 -2.29 -6.25
CA SER A 112 -8.15 -2.71 -6.01
C SER A 112 -8.29 -3.67 -4.82
N GLU A 113 -7.35 -4.59 -4.61
CA GLU A 113 -7.34 -5.47 -3.43
C GLU A 113 -7.13 -4.66 -2.14
N LEU A 114 -6.25 -3.67 -2.16
CA LEU A 114 -6.03 -2.77 -1.03
C LEU A 114 -7.26 -1.90 -0.73
N GLU A 115 -7.97 -1.46 -1.76
CA GLU A 115 -9.25 -0.76 -1.63
C GLU A 115 -10.31 -1.61 -0.93
N ILE A 116 -10.50 -2.86 -1.37
CA ILE A 116 -11.44 -3.81 -0.76
C ILE A 116 -11.09 -4.02 0.72
N LEU A 117 -9.81 -4.23 1.05
CA LEU A 117 -9.35 -4.36 2.42
C LEU A 117 -9.71 -3.10 3.23
N SER A 118 -9.34 -1.91 2.74
CA SER A 118 -9.58 -0.63 3.41
C SER A 118 -11.07 -0.39 3.67
N LEU A 119 -11.93 -0.62 2.68
CA LEU A 119 -13.37 -0.49 2.82
C LEU A 119 -13.96 -1.51 3.81
N SER A 120 -13.38 -2.70 3.91
CA SER A 120 -13.78 -3.69 4.90
C SER A 120 -13.43 -3.25 6.33
N GLN A 121 -12.32 -2.55 6.53
CA GLN A 121 -11.91 -2.05 7.84
C GLN A 121 -12.73 -0.81 8.26
N ILE A 122 -12.98 0.11 7.34
CA ILE A 122 -13.76 1.32 7.65
C ILE A 122 -15.20 0.98 8.09
N LYS A 123 -15.80 -0.08 7.54
CA LYS A 123 -17.13 -0.58 7.93
C LYS A 123 -17.20 -1.10 9.37
N LYS A 124 -16.07 -1.42 9.99
CA LYS A 124 -15.99 -1.89 11.38
C LYS A 124 -15.94 -0.73 12.39
N ASN A 125 -15.79 0.50 11.93
CA ASN A 125 -15.76 1.66 12.80
C ASN A 125 -17.20 2.02 13.22
N GLU A 126 -17.49 1.84 14.51
CA GLU A 126 -18.84 2.05 15.08
C GLU A 126 -19.34 3.49 14.91
N SER A 127 -18.44 4.48 14.93
CA SER A 127 -18.82 5.90 14.72
C SER A 127 -19.32 6.19 13.30
N LEU A 128 -19.10 5.28 12.36
CA LEU A 128 -19.50 5.37 10.96
C LEU A 128 -20.62 4.39 10.60
N ALA A 129 -21.14 3.63 11.56
CA ALA A 129 -22.15 2.57 11.33
C ALA A 129 -23.40 3.09 10.62
N ASP A 130 -23.76 4.35 10.86
CA ASP A 130 -24.94 5.01 10.25
C ASP A 130 -24.68 5.57 8.85
N LEU A 131 -23.46 5.56 8.34
CA LEU A 131 -23.15 6.08 7.03
C LEU A 131 -23.49 5.05 5.94
N ASN A 132 -24.02 5.53 4.81
CA ASN A 132 -24.27 4.69 3.65
C ASN A 132 -22.95 4.39 2.88
N GLY A 133 -23.02 3.46 1.93
CA GLY A 133 -21.87 3.04 1.15
C GLY A 133 -21.22 4.18 0.35
N GLU A 134 -21.99 5.15 -0.13
CA GLU A 134 -21.47 6.31 -0.86
C GLU A 134 -20.65 7.24 0.04
N ASP A 135 -21.13 7.48 1.27
CA ASP A 135 -20.41 8.29 2.25
C ASP A 135 -19.12 7.59 2.70
N LEU A 136 -19.15 6.26 2.91
CA LEU A 136 -17.96 5.47 3.25
C LEU A 136 -16.93 5.47 2.10
N ASN A 137 -17.36 5.30 0.85
CA ASN A 137 -16.47 5.39 -0.31
C ASN A 137 -15.84 6.78 -0.43
N ARG A 138 -16.57 7.84 -0.10
CA ARG A 138 -16.05 9.20 -0.11
C ARG A 138 -15.01 9.43 0.98
N ILE A 139 -15.19 8.87 2.18
CA ILE A 139 -14.17 8.91 3.24
C ILE A 139 -12.92 8.16 2.78
N TYR A 140 -13.09 6.92 2.29
CA TYR A 140 -12.00 6.12 1.74
C TYR A 140 -11.21 6.90 0.68
N TYR A 141 -11.88 7.44 -0.32
CA TYR A 141 -11.24 8.20 -1.40
C TYR A 141 -10.40 9.37 -0.88
N LYS A 142 -10.95 10.17 0.04
CA LYS A 142 -10.22 11.31 0.62
C LYS A 142 -9.01 10.88 1.43
N MET A 143 -9.16 9.84 2.26
CA MET A 143 -8.06 9.29 3.03
C MET A 143 -6.99 8.68 2.14
N SER A 144 -7.38 8.02 1.06
CA SER A 144 -6.43 7.49 0.06
C SER A 144 -5.63 8.61 -0.58
N VAL A 145 -6.28 9.68 -1.07
CA VAL A 145 -5.60 10.84 -1.66
C VAL A 145 -4.63 11.47 -0.66
N PHE A 146 -5.04 11.63 0.60
CA PHE A 146 -4.17 12.18 1.64
C PHE A 146 -2.96 11.27 1.91
N THR A 147 -3.19 9.96 2.09
CA THR A 147 -2.12 8.98 2.33
C THR A 147 -1.15 8.90 1.15
N PHE A 148 -1.65 8.92 -0.09
CA PHE A 148 -0.81 8.96 -1.29
C PHE A 148 0.00 10.26 -1.38
N GLY A 149 -0.60 11.40 -1.07
CA GLY A 149 0.11 12.68 -1.02
C GLY A 149 1.26 12.67 -0.01
N LEU A 150 0.99 12.20 1.20
CA LEU A 150 2.01 12.07 2.25
C LEU A 150 3.10 11.06 1.87
N SER A 151 2.74 9.96 1.22
CA SER A 151 3.70 8.99 0.68
C SER A 151 4.57 9.58 -0.43
N ALA A 152 4.01 10.46 -1.26
CA ALA A 152 4.78 11.15 -2.30
C ALA A 152 5.82 12.11 -1.68
N PHE A 153 5.44 12.89 -0.64
CA PHE A 153 6.38 13.72 0.12
C PHE A 153 7.47 12.89 0.78
N LEU A 154 7.11 11.76 1.40
CA LEU A 154 8.07 10.81 1.96
C LEU A 154 9.04 10.29 0.89
N CYS A 155 8.52 9.89 -0.28
CA CYS A 155 9.33 9.39 -1.38
C CYS A 155 10.23 10.45 -2.03
N ALA A 156 9.86 11.72 -1.90
CA ALA A 156 10.64 12.87 -2.39
C ALA A 156 11.64 13.43 -1.36
N ASP A 157 11.76 12.79 -0.18
CA ASP A 157 12.60 13.25 0.95
C ASP A 157 12.21 14.66 1.46
N MET A 158 10.91 15.00 1.39
CA MET A 158 10.35 16.28 1.82
C MET A 158 9.82 16.28 3.26
N LEU A 159 9.83 15.13 3.95
CA LEU A 159 9.41 15.00 5.35
C LEU A 159 10.63 14.98 6.26
N GLU A 160 10.63 15.84 7.30
CA GLU A 160 11.65 15.85 8.34
C GLU A 160 11.49 14.70 9.33
N ASP A 161 10.24 14.40 9.70
CA ASP A 161 9.89 13.27 10.57
C ASP A 161 9.22 12.14 9.77
N THR A 162 9.76 10.94 9.89
CA THR A 162 9.24 9.71 9.26
C THR A 162 8.98 8.61 10.29
N SER A 163 8.80 8.99 11.56
CA SER A 163 8.48 8.07 12.64
C SER A 163 7.06 7.50 12.50
N ASN A 164 6.82 6.36 13.14
CA ASN A 164 5.48 5.80 13.19
C ASN A 164 4.51 6.73 13.94
N GLU A 165 4.99 7.41 14.97
CA GLU A 165 4.24 8.37 15.79
C GLU A 165 3.75 9.54 14.93
N PHE A 166 4.61 10.09 14.08
CA PHE A 166 4.24 11.13 13.13
C PHE A 166 3.17 10.65 12.15
N PHE A 167 3.34 9.45 11.57
CA PHE A 167 2.37 8.89 10.64
C PHE A 167 1.01 8.66 11.29
N ILE A 168 0.98 8.09 12.51
CA ILE A 168 -0.24 7.84 13.25
C ILE A 168 -0.95 9.17 13.52
N LYS A 169 -0.26 10.15 14.08
CA LYS A 169 -0.82 11.45 14.43
C LYS A 169 -1.40 12.16 13.20
N THR A 170 -0.62 12.25 12.13
CA THR A 170 -1.01 12.97 10.91
C THR A 170 -2.21 12.34 10.21
N LEU A 171 -2.27 10.99 10.15
CA LEU A 171 -3.40 10.29 9.54
C LEU A 171 -4.64 10.32 10.45
N ASP A 172 -4.49 10.25 11.75
CA ASP A 172 -5.59 10.31 12.72
C ASP A 172 -6.27 11.69 12.71
N GLU A 173 -5.49 12.77 12.72
CA GLU A 173 -5.99 14.14 12.60
C GLU A 173 -6.78 14.33 11.28
N ALA A 174 -6.19 13.98 10.15
CA ALA A 174 -6.86 14.08 8.85
C ALA A 174 -8.11 13.19 8.76
N GLY A 175 -8.04 11.98 9.31
CA GLY A 175 -9.16 11.04 9.38
C GLY A 175 -10.31 11.60 10.20
N SER A 176 -10.02 12.13 11.39
CA SER A 176 -11.01 12.74 12.29
C SER A 176 -11.74 13.92 11.62
N ASP A 177 -11.01 14.80 10.95
CA ASP A 177 -11.60 15.93 10.19
C ASP A 177 -12.52 15.46 9.08
N ILE A 178 -12.08 14.48 8.28
CA ILE A 178 -12.83 13.94 7.15
C ILE A 178 -14.10 13.22 7.62
N MET A 179 -14.01 12.41 8.69
CA MET A 179 -15.13 11.66 9.25
C MET A 179 -16.15 12.61 9.91
N THR A 180 -15.70 13.58 10.70
CA THR A 180 -16.54 14.60 11.31
C THR A 180 -17.33 15.38 10.25
N ALA A 181 -16.67 15.82 9.18
CA ALA A 181 -17.33 16.51 8.09
C ALA A 181 -18.36 15.62 7.35
N ALA A 182 -18.14 14.31 7.27
CA ALA A 182 -19.08 13.38 6.66
C ALA A 182 -20.35 13.19 7.52
N VAL A 183 -20.18 13.03 8.83
CA VAL A 183 -21.28 12.88 9.81
C VAL A 183 -22.14 14.14 9.87
N LEU A 184 -21.53 15.33 9.95
CA LEU A 184 -22.25 16.61 9.97
C LEU A 184 -23.08 16.82 8.70
N LYS A 185 -22.56 16.48 7.52
CA LYS A 185 -23.30 16.57 6.25
C LYS A 185 -24.51 15.66 6.19
N LYS A 186 -24.47 14.49 6.82
CA LYS A 186 -25.61 13.58 6.93
C LYS A 186 -26.73 14.23 7.77
N GLY A 187 -26.40 14.77 8.92
CA GLY A 187 -27.38 15.45 9.79
C GLY A 187 -28.10 16.60 9.07
N THR A 188 -27.39 17.40 8.28
CA THR A 188 -27.97 18.50 7.52
C THR A 188 -28.93 18.01 6.43
N ARG A 189 -28.59 16.93 5.69
CA ARG A 189 -29.46 16.34 4.66
C ARG A 189 -30.74 15.75 5.24
N GLN A 190 -30.69 15.16 6.41
CA GLN A 190 -31.84 14.59 7.11
C GLN A 190 -32.81 15.69 7.57
N CYS A 191 -32.30 16.79 8.11
CA CYS A 191 -33.10 17.95 8.52
C CYS A 191 -33.82 18.64 7.34
N ASP A 192 -33.17 18.68 6.16
CA ASP A 192 -33.77 19.24 4.93
C ASP A 192 -34.82 18.32 4.31
N SER A 193 -34.68 17.01 4.42
CA SER A 193 -35.69 16.03 3.98
C SER A 193 -36.94 16.09 4.86
N ASP A 194 -36.78 16.18 6.18
CA ASP A 194 -37.88 16.25 7.14
C ASP A 194 -38.68 17.58 7.02
N ARG A 195 -37.99 18.68 6.68
CA ARG A 195 -38.63 19.97 6.39
C ARG A 195 -39.47 19.96 5.08
N LYS A 196 -39.07 19.17 4.08
CA LYS A 196 -39.81 19.03 2.81
C LYS A 196 -41.02 18.12 2.95
N THR A 197 -40.98 17.09 3.80
CA THR A 197 -42.11 16.19 4.07
C THR A 197 -43.19 16.86 4.94
N ASN A 198 -42.81 17.77 5.83
CA ASN A 198 -43.77 18.50 6.70
C ASN A 198 -44.41 19.73 6.02
N LYS A 199 -44.10 20.01 4.75
CA LYS A 199 -44.69 21.13 3.97
C LYS A 199 -45.67 20.68 2.89
N LYS A 200 -46.22 19.47 2.93
CA LYS A 200 -47.39 19.13 2.09
C LYS A 200 -48.65 19.38 2.89
N PRO A 201 -49.53 20.26 2.36
CA PRO A 201 -50.84 20.56 2.94
C PRO A 201 -51.78 19.36 2.88
#